data_cd823b5e5aa0e48711818906cd29b983
#
_entry.id   cd823b5e5aa0e48711818906cd29b983
#
_cell.length_a   1.000
_cell.length_b   1.000
_cell.length_c   1.000
_cell.angle_alpha   90.00
_cell.angle_beta   90.00
_cell.angle_gamma   90.00
#
_symmetry.space_group_name_H-M   'P 1'
#
loop_
_entity.id
_entity.type
_entity.pdbx_description
1 polymer ?
#
loop_
_entity_poly.entity_id
_entity_poly.type
_entity_poly.pdbx_seq_one_letter_code
_entity_poly.pdbx_strand_id
1 'polypeptide(L)'
;MCSTGPARRYPPGVAICLAQDADADALLDRDPLALLIGMLLDQQFPMERAFAGPGLIAQRLGVSELDARELAAYDPDALVQIFRGPPAVHRYPGSMAGRVQALAAAVVEQYDGDASRIWSGIEDGRELFRRLAALPGYGTQKAQIFTALLGKQRGVTPSGWREAAGGYGEEGVHRSVADVVDAASLAQVREYKQAKKAAAKAGGGH
;
A
#
# COMPACT_ATOMS: atom_id res chain seq x y z
N MET A 1 -20.98 -28.38 -8.34
CA MET A 1 -20.85 -27.80 -6.99
C MET A 1 -19.89 -26.62 -7.13
N CYS A 2 -20.41 -25.38 -7.23
CA CYS A 2 -19.59 -24.17 -7.36
C CYS A 2 -18.96 -23.87 -6.01
N SER A 3 -17.62 -23.92 -5.96
CA SER A 3 -16.83 -23.43 -4.82
C SER A 3 -17.02 -21.91 -4.75
N THR A 4 -17.70 -21.44 -3.72
CA THR A 4 -17.72 -20.02 -3.36
C THR A 4 -16.34 -19.68 -2.81
N GLY A 5 -15.50 -19.08 -3.65
CA GLY A 5 -14.27 -18.44 -3.20
C GLY A 5 -14.57 -17.34 -2.18
N PRO A 6 -13.60 -16.94 -1.33
CA PRO A 6 -13.80 -15.89 -0.34
C PRO A 6 -14.33 -14.63 -1.02
N ALA A 7 -15.35 -14.01 -0.42
CA ALA A 7 -15.98 -12.80 -0.93
C ALA A 7 -14.90 -11.72 -1.12
N ARG A 8 -14.80 -11.17 -2.34
CA ARG A 8 -13.89 -10.05 -2.62
C ARG A 8 -14.22 -8.89 -1.68
N ARG A 9 -13.27 -8.47 -0.88
CA ARG A 9 -13.40 -7.33 0.06
C ARG A 9 -13.42 -5.97 -0.64
N TYR A 10 -13.23 -5.97 -1.97
CA TYR A 10 -13.28 -4.77 -2.81
C TYR A 10 -14.32 -4.95 -3.93
N PRO A 11 -14.95 -3.85 -4.39
CA PRO A 11 -15.73 -3.90 -5.62
C PRO A 11 -14.83 -4.36 -6.78
N PRO A 12 -15.39 -4.94 -7.86
CA PRO A 12 -14.63 -5.38 -9.01
C PRO A 12 -13.89 -4.17 -9.62
N GLY A 13 -12.58 -4.19 -9.50
CA GLY A 13 -11.66 -3.20 -10.04
C GLY A 13 -10.66 -3.84 -11.01
N VAL A 14 -9.72 -3.04 -11.49
CA VAL A 14 -8.55 -3.52 -12.23
C VAL A 14 -7.72 -4.41 -11.29
N ALA A 15 -7.21 -5.54 -11.77
CA ALA A 15 -6.31 -6.39 -11.00
C ALA A 15 -5.05 -5.60 -10.61
N ILE A 16 -4.61 -5.72 -9.37
CA ILE A 16 -3.36 -5.09 -8.90
C ILE A 16 -2.18 -5.64 -9.69
N CYS A 17 -1.28 -4.76 -10.11
CA CYS A 17 -0.06 -5.08 -10.83
C CYS A 17 1.12 -4.23 -10.32
N LEU A 18 1.31 -4.19 -9.01
CA LEU A 18 2.28 -3.31 -8.35
C LEU A 18 3.60 -4.01 -8.02
N ALA A 19 3.54 -5.28 -7.62
CA ALA A 19 4.71 -6.09 -7.31
C ALA A 19 5.38 -6.65 -8.58
N GLN A 20 4.67 -6.70 -9.72
CA GLN A 20 5.09 -7.39 -10.94
C GLN A 20 5.39 -8.88 -10.70
N ASP A 21 4.71 -9.46 -9.73
CA ASP A 21 4.75 -10.86 -9.31
C ASP A 21 3.32 -11.32 -9.08
N ALA A 22 2.90 -12.39 -9.76
CA ALA A 22 1.49 -12.80 -9.79
C ALA A 22 0.95 -13.19 -8.41
N ASP A 23 1.75 -13.84 -7.58
CA ASP A 23 1.31 -14.29 -6.25
C ASP A 23 1.25 -13.12 -5.26
N ALA A 24 2.24 -12.24 -5.32
CA ALA A 24 2.26 -11.01 -4.51
C ALA A 24 1.12 -10.07 -4.91
N ASP A 25 0.91 -9.85 -6.21
CA ASP A 25 -0.18 -9.00 -6.71
C ASP A 25 -1.56 -9.60 -6.36
N ALA A 26 -1.73 -10.93 -6.42
CA ALA A 26 -2.94 -11.60 -5.98
C ALA A 26 -3.18 -11.44 -4.46
N LEU A 27 -2.15 -11.41 -3.63
CA LEU A 27 -2.28 -11.10 -2.20
C LEU A 27 -2.75 -9.66 -2.01
N LEU A 28 -2.11 -8.69 -2.68
CA LEU A 28 -2.49 -7.26 -2.60
C LEU A 28 -3.93 -7.03 -3.07
N ASP A 29 -4.41 -7.84 -4.03
CA ASP A 29 -5.77 -7.73 -4.56
C ASP A 29 -6.84 -8.17 -3.56
N ARG A 30 -6.57 -9.17 -2.73
CA ARG A 30 -7.54 -9.74 -1.79
C ARG A 30 -7.38 -9.27 -0.34
N ASP A 31 -6.18 -8.85 0.07
CA ASP A 31 -5.83 -8.51 1.45
C ASP A 31 -5.62 -6.99 1.62
N PRO A 32 -6.58 -6.27 2.24
CA PRO A 32 -6.48 -4.85 2.53
C PRO A 32 -5.26 -4.46 3.38
N LEU A 33 -4.88 -5.30 4.35
CA LEU A 33 -3.72 -5.05 5.19
C LEU A 33 -2.41 -5.18 4.42
N ALA A 34 -2.32 -6.18 3.54
CA ALA A 34 -1.17 -6.35 2.65
C ALA A 34 -0.99 -5.12 1.74
N LEU A 35 -2.08 -4.57 1.19
CA LEU A 35 -2.02 -3.37 0.35
C LEU A 35 -1.53 -2.14 1.15
N LEU A 36 -2.01 -1.96 2.39
CA LEU A 36 -1.51 -0.91 3.30
C LEU A 36 -0.02 -1.08 3.61
N ILE A 37 0.42 -2.30 3.93
CA ILE A 37 1.82 -2.59 4.23
C ILE A 37 2.70 -2.33 3.01
N GLY A 38 2.29 -2.76 1.81
CA GLY A 38 3.00 -2.47 0.56
C GLY A 38 3.23 -0.97 0.36
N MET A 39 2.18 -0.17 0.56
CA MET A 39 2.29 1.29 0.50
C MET A 39 3.17 1.87 1.61
N LEU A 40 3.14 1.31 2.83
CA LEU A 40 4.04 1.72 3.91
C LEU A 40 5.51 1.50 3.52
N LEU A 41 5.82 0.36 2.91
CA LEU A 41 7.16 -0.02 2.48
C LEU A 41 7.67 0.78 1.26
N ASP A 42 6.79 1.40 0.45
CA ASP A 42 7.19 2.23 -0.70
C ASP A 42 7.79 3.57 -0.23
N GLN A 43 9.00 3.50 0.32
CA GLN A 43 9.79 4.65 0.69
C GLN A 43 11.29 4.37 0.56
N GLN A 44 12.00 5.14 -0.27
CA GLN A 44 13.44 4.97 -0.55
C GLN A 44 13.81 3.52 -0.94
N PHE A 45 12.91 2.84 -1.60
CA PHE A 45 13.01 1.44 -2.01
C PHE A 45 12.34 1.25 -3.38
N PRO A 46 12.77 0.28 -4.21
CA PRO A 46 12.08 -0.01 -5.47
C PRO A 46 10.62 -0.40 -5.21
N MET A 47 9.70 0.23 -5.94
CA MET A 47 8.26 0.10 -5.73
C MET A 47 7.81 -1.38 -5.80
N GLU A 48 8.26 -2.12 -6.81
CA GLU A 48 7.87 -3.50 -7.02
C GLU A 48 8.30 -4.38 -5.83
N ARG A 49 9.49 -4.13 -5.30
CA ARG A 49 9.98 -4.83 -4.11
C ARG A 49 9.23 -4.44 -2.85
N ALA A 50 8.80 -3.17 -2.75
CA ALA A 50 8.00 -2.72 -1.63
C ALA A 50 6.63 -3.43 -1.62
N PHE A 51 5.98 -3.53 -2.77
CA PHE A 51 4.69 -4.21 -2.91
C PHE A 51 4.79 -5.74 -2.92
N ALA A 52 5.94 -6.33 -3.23
CA ALA A 52 6.21 -7.76 -2.99
C ALA A 52 6.49 -8.07 -1.50
N GLY A 53 6.83 -7.07 -0.70
CA GLY A 53 7.15 -7.21 0.72
C GLY A 53 6.10 -7.93 1.55
N PRO A 54 4.81 -7.59 1.46
CA PRO A 54 3.73 -8.30 2.17
C PRO A 54 3.66 -9.78 1.85
N GLY A 55 3.88 -10.18 0.59
CA GLY A 55 3.96 -11.57 0.18
C GLY A 55 5.12 -12.32 0.84
N LEU A 56 6.29 -11.69 0.93
CA LEU A 56 7.44 -12.26 1.65
C LEU A 56 7.17 -12.42 3.15
N ILE A 57 6.48 -11.45 3.76
CA ILE A 57 6.08 -11.53 5.17
C ILE A 57 5.12 -12.70 5.37
N ALA A 58 4.04 -12.79 4.59
CA ALA A 58 3.04 -13.85 4.67
C ALA A 58 3.67 -15.24 4.46
N GLN A 59 4.54 -15.39 3.46
CA GLN A 59 5.27 -16.63 3.20
C GLN A 59 6.11 -17.08 4.40
N ARG A 60 6.83 -16.16 5.05
CA ARG A 60 7.70 -16.47 6.20
C ARG A 60 6.92 -16.74 7.46
N LEU A 61 5.74 -16.17 7.59
CA LEU A 61 4.79 -16.48 8.68
C LEU A 61 4.01 -17.77 8.42
N GLY A 62 4.05 -18.32 7.18
CA GLY A 62 3.30 -19.51 6.80
C GLY A 62 1.80 -19.28 6.67
N VAL A 63 1.37 -18.06 6.35
CA VAL A 63 -0.03 -17.66 6.25
C VAL A 63 -0.41 -17.27 4.81
N SER A 64 -1.70 -17.39 4.46
CA SER A 64 -2.24 -17.02 3.16
C SER A 64 -2.68 -15.54 3.09
N GLU A 65 -3.01 -14.94 4.23
CA GLU A 65 -3.39 -13.53 4.42
C GLU A 65 -2.75 -13.01 5.71
N LEU A 66 -2.50 -11.71 5.79
CA LEU A 66 -1.93 -11.07 6.96
C LEU A 66 -3.03 -10.72 7.96
N ASP A 67 -2.78 -10.97 9.24
CA ASP A 67 -3.67 -10.59 10.33
C ASP A 67 -3.07 -9.43 11.15
N ALA A 68 -3.85 -8.35 11.32
CA ALA A 68 -3.38 -7.17 12.06
C ALA A 68 -3.15 -7.47 13.55
N ARG A 69 -3.96 -8.35 14.16
CA ARG A 69 -3.82 -8.70 15.60
C ARG A 69 -2.56 -9.54 15.80
N GLU A 70 -2.30 -10.49 14.91
CA GLU A 70 -1.10 -11.31 14.96
C GLU A 70 0.16 -10.46 14.77
N LEU A 71 0.19 -9.59 13.76
CA LEU A 71 1.32 -8.70 13.51
C LEU A 71 1.54 -7.70 14.65
N ALA A 72 0.48 -7.14 15.22
CA ALA A 72 0.58 -6.21 16.35
C ALA A 72 1.14 -6.88 17.62
N ALA A 73 0.77 -8.13 17.86
CA ALA A 73 1.18 -8.90 19.02
C ALA A 73 2.50 -9.69 18.80
N TYR A 74 3.05 -9.68 17.58
CA TYR A 74 4.24 -10.45 17.26
C TYR A 74 5.46 -9.97 18.07
N ASP A 75 6.33 -10.91 18.46
CA ASP A 75 7.59 -10.52 19.11
C ASP A 75 8.42 -9.60 18.22
N PRO A 76 8.83 -8.41 18.69
CA PRO A 76 9.50 -7.42 17.85
C PRO A 76 10.83 -7.91 17.27
N ASP A 77 11.63 -8.67 18.03
CA ASP A 77 12.92 -9.17 17.57
C ASP A 77 12.72 -10.29 16.53
N ALA A 78 11.75 -11.17 16.76
CA ALA A 78 11.38 -12.21 15.79
C ALA A 78 10.82 -11.57 14.51
N LEU A 79 10.01 -10.50 14.59
CA LEU A 79 9.50 -9.79 13.41
C LEU A 79 10.66 -9.17 12.61
N VAL A 80 11.66 -8.60 13.29
CA VAL A 80 12.88 -8.10 12.61
C VAL A 80 13.60 -9.21 11.85
N GLN A 81 13.65 -10.45 12.36
CA GLN A 81 14.23 -11.59 11.63
C GLN A 81 13.41 -11.96 10.39
N ILE A 82 12.08 -11.91 10.48
CA ILE A 82 11.19 -12.05 9.31
C ILE A 82 11.56 -11.02 8.23
N PHE A 83 11.83 -9.76 8.61
CA PHE A 83 12.20 -8.70 7.66
C PHE A 83 13.62 -8.84 7.10
N ARG A 84 14.57 -9.39 7.86
CA ARG A 84 15.98 -9.55 7.47
C ARG A 84 16.24 -10.72 6.55
N GLY A 85 15.42 -11.78 6.58
CA GLY A 85 15.64 -13.00 5.81
C GLY A 85 15.99 -12.73 4.34
N PRO A 86 16.76 -13.62 3.68
CA PRO A 86 17.08 -13.43 2.26
C PRO A 86 15.87 -13.78 1.35
N PRO A 87 15.49 -12.91 0.41
CA PRO A 87 15.88 -11.50 0.29
C PRO A 87 15.25 -10.64 1.40
N ALA A 88 15.94 -9.58 1.86
CA ALA A 88 15.36 -8.69 2.87
C ALA A 88 14.08 -8.01 2.33
N VAL A 89 13.05 -7.92 3.19
CA VAL A 89 11.76 -7.28 2.86
C VAL A 89 11.96 -5.79 2.50
N HIS A 90 12.91 -5.14 3.16
CA HIS A 90 13.24 -3.74 2.89
C HIS A 90 14.73 -3.47 3.17
N ARG A 91 15.29 -2.37 2.58
CA ARG A 91 16.69 -1.97 2.85
C ARG A 91 16.96 -1.59 4.31
N TYR A 92 15.91 -1.25 5.07
CA TYR A 92 15.97 -0.92 6.51
C TYR A 92 15.06 -1.88 7.29
N PRO A 93 15.40 -3.17 7.40
CA PRO A 93 14.47 -4.20 7.86
C PRO A 93 14.00 -3.96 9.31
N GLY A 94 14.89 -3.61 10.24
CA GLY A 94 14.51 -3.37 11.63
C GLY A 94 13.54 -2.19 11.80
N SER A 95 13.82 -1.05 11.16
CA SER A 95 12.94 0.12 11.23
C SER A 95 11.58 -0.16 10.58
N MET A 96 11.54 -0.91 9.47
CA MET A 96 10.30 -1.21 8.78
C MET A 96 9.46 -2.25 9.51
N ALA A 97 10.06 -3.24 10.14
CA ALA A 97 9.36 -4.18 11.01
C ALA A 97 8.57 -3.43 12.11
N GLY A 98 9.22 -2.53 12.84
CA GLY A 98 8.56 -1.73 13.87
C GLY A 98 7.44 -0.82 13.32
N ARG A 99 7.62 -0.27 12.11
CA ARG A 99 6.56 0.55 11.47
C ARG A 99 5.37 -0.28 11.02
N VAL A 100 5.59 -1.49 10.50
CA VAL A 100 4.51 -2.41 10.14
C VAL A 100 3.76 -2.86 11.39
N GLN A 101 4.47 -3.14 12.48
CA GLN A 101 3.85 -3.48 13.77
C GLN A 101 3.00 -2.33 14.31
N ALA A 102 3.50 -1.09 14.26
CA ALA A 102 2.75 0.09 14.68
C ALA A 102 1.50 0.34 13.81
N LEU A 103 1.62 0.14 12.48
CA LEU A 103 0.48 0.20 11.56
C LEU A 103 -0.57 -0.85 11.92
N ALA A 104 -0.15 -2.10 12.14
CA ALA A 104 -1.05 -3.19 12.52
C ALA A 104 -1.76 -2.89 13.86
N ALA A 105 -1.04 -2.38 14.85
CA ALA A 105 -1.63 -1.97 16.14
C ALA A 105 -2.69 -0.88 15.97
N ALA A 106 -2.44 0.13 15.12
CA ALA A 106 -3.42 1.18 14.83
C ALA A 106 -4.66 0.61 14.12
N VAL A 107 -4.50 -0.36 13.22
CA VAL A 107 -5.63 -1.06 12.58
C VAL A 107 -6.43 -1.85 13.60
N VAL A 108 -5.79 -2.50 14.56
CA VAL A 108 -6.49 -3.21 15.64
C VAL A 108 -7.27 -2.23 16.52
N GLU A 109 -6.64 -1.17 16.96
CA GLU A 109 -7.22 -0.20 17.90
C GLU A 109 -8.39 0.59 17.29
N GLN A 110 -8.24 1.07 16.06
CA GLN A 110 -9.17 2.02 15.45
C GLN A 110 -10.18 1.37 14.53
N TYR A 111 -9.89 0.17 14.00
CA TYR A 111 -10.68 -0.51 12.97
C TYR A 111 -10.96 -1.97 13.30
N ASP A 112 -10.79 -2.35 14.58
CA ASP A 112 -11.07 -3.71 15.08
C ASP A 112 -10.34 -4.81 14.30
N GLY A 113 -9.09 -4.53 13.86
CA GLY A 113 -8.24 -5.46 13.11
C GLY A 113 -8.59 -5.60 11.63
N ASP A 114 -9.65 -4.98 11.14
CA ASP A 114 -10.07 -5.03 9.73
C ASP A 114 -9.66 -3.75 8.98
N ALA A 115 -8.57 -3.85 8.22
CA ALA A 115 -8.05 -2.73 7.44
C ALA A 115 -9.04 -2.20 6.39
N SER A 116 -9.99 -3.02 5.91
CA SER A 116 -10.99 -2.56 4.94
C SER A 116 -11.93 -1.49 5.52
N ARG A 117 -12.12 -1.46 6.84
CA ARG A 117 -12.97 -0.47 7.52
C ARG A 117 -12.43 0.96 7.44
N ILE A 118 -11.16 1.13 7.08
CA ILE A 118 -10.56 2.46 6.87
C ILE A 118 -11.29 3.18 5.74
N TRP A 119 -11.76 2.47 4.72
CA TRP A 119 -12.42 3.06 3.54
C TRP A 119 -13.82 2.53 3.26
N SER A 120 -14.28 1.48 3.96
CA SER A 120 -15.62 0.97 3.78
C SER A 120 -16.68 1.92 4.31
N GLY A 121 -17.74 2.16 3.53
CA GLY A 121 -18.89 2.98 3.94
C GLY A 121 -18.58 4.48 4.07
N ILE A 122 -17.46 4.95 3.52
CA ILE A 122 -17.13 6.38 3.50
C ILE A 122 -17.78 7.05 2.29
N GLU A 123 -18.47 8.16 2.52
CA GLU A 123 -19.14 8.96 1.50
C GLU A 123 -18.36 10.24 1.12
N ASP A 124 -17.40 10.67 1.95
CA ASP A 124 -16.58 11.86 1.75
C ASP A 124 -15.10 11.52 1.55
N GLY A 125 -14.52 11.99 0.45
CA GLY A 125 -13.12 11.77 0.11
C GLY A 125 -12.12 12.45 1.06
N ARG A 126 -12.51 13.58 1.69
CA ARG A 126 -11.69 14.25 2.71
C ARG A 126 -11.60 13.41 3.97
N GLU A 127 -12.70 12.76 4.34
CA GLU A 127 -12.72 11.84 5.48
C GLU A 127 -11.83 10.62 5.20
N LEU A 128 -11.90 10.04 3.98
CA LEU A 128 -11.01 8.97 3.55
C LEU A 128 -9.54 9.38 3.69
N PHE A 129 -9.19 10.54 3.12
CA PHE A 129 -7.83 11.09 3.23
C PHE A 129 -7.39 11.27 4.68
N ARG A 130 -8.26 11.85 5.53
CA ARG A 130 -7.98 12.09 6.94
C ARG A 130 -7.68 10.80 7.70
N ARG A 131 -8.48 9.74 7.48
CA ARG A 131 -8.24 8.42 8.09
C ARG A 131 -6.91 7.82 7.66
N LEU A 132 -6.60 7.88 6.37
CA LEU A 132 -5.32 7.40 5.84
C LEU A 132 -4.13 8.20 6.38
N ALA A 133 -4.23 9.53 6.45
CA ALA A 133 -3.17 10.40 6.94
C ALA A 133 -2.90 10.23 8.46
N ALA A 134 -3.87 9.72 9.21
CA ALA A 134 -3.72 9.42 10.64
C ALA A 134 -2.97 8.11 10.91
N LEU A 135 -2.79 7.24 9.91
CA LEU A 135 -2.11 5.97 10.10
C LEU A 135 -0.60 6.14 10.32
N PRO A 136 0.01 5.33 11.22
CA PRO A 136 1.46 5.34 11.42
C PRO A 136 2.23 5.14 10.11
N GLY A 137 3.16 6.06 9.81
CA GLY A 137 3.97 6.01 8.60
C GLY A 137 3.29 6.55 7.33
N TYR A 138 2.06 7.05 7.42
CA TYR A 138 1.32 7.70 6.35
C TYR A 138 1.34 9.21 6.56
N GLY A 139 2.25 9.92 5.89
CA GLY A 139 2.17 11.38 5.81
C GLY A 139 1.23 11.82 4.68
N THR A 140 1.02 13.13 4.55
CA THR A 140 0.12 13.74 3.56
C THR A 140 0.25 13.15 2.16
N GLN A 141 1.49 13.09 1.62
CA GLN A 141 1.73 12.59 0.27
C GLN A 141 1.32 11.12 0.11
N LYS A 142 1.66 10.26 1.07
CA LYS A 142 1.34 8.84 1.03
C LYS A 142 -0.17 8.61 1.12
N ALA A 143 -0.85 9.37 1.98
CA ALA A 143 -2.31 9.33 2.08
C ALA A 143 -2.99 9.78 0.78
N GLN A 144 -2.50 10.84 0.12
CA GLN A 144 -3.01 11.28 -1.18
C GLN A 144 -2.83 10.21 -2.26
N ILE A 145 -1.63 9.60 -2.35
CA ILE A 145 -1.36 8.54 -3.31
C ILE A 145 -2.25 7.33 -3.05
N PHE A 146 -2.43 6.94 -1.80
CA PHE A 146 -3.26 5.78 -1.46
C PHE A 146 -4.76 6.05 -1.70
N THR A 147 -5.24 7.29 -1.42
CA THR A 147 -6.59 7.72 -1.81
C THR A 147 -6.78 7.59 -3.33
N ALA A 148 -5.80 8.03 -4.13
CA ALA A 148 -5.84 7.88 -5.58
C ALA A 148 -5.84 6.40 -6.02
N LEU A 149 -5.02 5.56 -5.38
CA LEU A 149 -4.96 4.12 -5.67
C LEU A 149 -6.30 3.44 -5.40
N LEU A 150 -6.91 3.72 -4.25
CA LEU A 150 -8.22 3.20 -3.90
C LEU A 150 -9.30 3.64 -4.90
N GLY A 151 -9.30 4.94 -5.30
CA GLY A 151 -10.27 5.47 -6.26
C GLY A 151 -10.09 4.90 -7.67
N LYS A 152 -8.85 4.89 -8.18
CA LYS A 152 -8.55 4.48 -9.56
C LYS A 152 -8.61 2.97 -9.78
N GLN A 153 -8.15 2.19 -8.79
CA GLN A 153 -7.94 0.76 -8.97
C GLN A 153 -8.88 -0.12 -8.13
N ARG A 154 -9.43 0.40 -7.03
CA ARG A 154 -10.25 -0.38 -6.10
C ARG A 154 -11.73 0.02 -6.08
N GLY A 155 -12.11 1.02 -6.89
CA GLY A 155 -13.49 1.49 -6.97
C GLY A 155 -14.01 2.17 -5.70
N VAL A 156 -13.12 2.61 -4.81
CA VAL A 156 -13.48 3.39 -3.62
C VAL A 156 -13.53 4.86 -4.00
N THR A 157 -14.70 5.32 -4.39
CA THR A 157 -14.91 6.65 -5.00
C THR A 157 -15.89 7.52 -4.21
N PRO A 158 -15.62 7.81 -2.91
CA PRO A 158 -16.45 8.76 -2.15
C PRO A 158 -16.44 10.14 -2.79
N SER A 159 -17.48 10.95 -2.54
CA SER A 159 -17.57 12.31 -3.10
C SER A 159 -16.30 13.13 -2.80
N GLY A 160 -15.74 13.81 -3.80
CA GLY A 160 -14.54 14.63 -3.63
C GLY A 160 -13.22 13.84 -3.43
N TRP A 161 -13.18 12.55 -3.72
CA TRP A 161 -11.94 11.76 -3.53
C TRP A 161 -10.79 12.22 -4.42
N ARG A 162 -11.08 12.72 -5.64
CA ARG A 162 -10.03 13.21 -6.55
C ARG A 162 -9.36 14.45 -6.01
N GLU A 163 -10.15 15.38 -5.48
CA GLU A 163 -9.68 16.60 -4.84
C GLU A 163 -8.86 16.27 -3.58
N ALA A 164 -9.31 15.32 -2.78
CA ALA A 164 -8.59 14.86 -1.59
C ALA A 164 -7.25 14.17 -1.93
N ALA A 165 -7.20 13.45 -3.06
CA ALA A 165 -5.97 12.85 -3.58
C ALA A 165 -5.03 13.87 -4.23
N GLY A 166 -5.47 15.13 -4.44
CA GLY A 166 -4.69 16.18 -5.10
C GLY A 166 -4.28 15.78 -6.50
N GLY A 167 -3.11 16.21 -6.97
CA GLY A 167 -2.62 15.90 -8.30
C GLY A 167 -2.45 14.41 -8.64
N TYR A 168 -2.55 13.50 -7.66
CA TYR A 168 -2.56 12.05 -7.89
C TYR A 168 -3.94 11.53 -8.29
N GLY A 169 -5.01 12.28 -7.97
CA GLY A 169 -6.38 11.96 -8.37
C GLY A 169 -6.71 12.26 -9.83
N GLU A 170 -5.89 13.03 -10.54
CA GLU A 170 -6.09 13.39 -11.95
C GLU A 170 -6.12 12.15 -12.86
N GLU A 171 -6.93 12.19 -13.92
CA GLU A 171 -6.97 11.15 -14.94
C GLU A 171 -5.83 11.29 -15.95
N GLY A 172 -5.41 10.17 -16.56
CA GLY A 172 -4.40 10.15 -17.61
C GLY A 172 -2.99 10.55 -17.17
N VAL A 173 -2.74 10.68 -15.86
CA VAL A 173 -1.40 10.97 -15.33
C VAL A 173 -0.67 9.69 -14.91
N HIS A 174 0.67 9.74 -14.93
CA HIS A 174 1.54 8.64 -14.50
C HIS A 174 2.51 9.14 -13.42
N ARG A 175 1.97 9.50 -12.23
CA ARG A 175 2.73 10.17 -11.17
C ARG A 175 3.10 9.28 -9.99
N SER A 176 2.35 8.19 -9.79
CA SER A 176 2.47 7.36 -8.59
C SER A 176 2.05 5.91 -8.85
N VAL A 177 2.14 5.08 -7.80
CA VAL A 177 1.65 3.70 -7.81
C VAL A 177 0.15 3.59 -8.14
N ALA A 178 -0.63 4.65 -7.88
CA ALA A 178 -2.05 4.69 -8.23
C ALA A 178 -2.31 4.60 -9.75
N ASP A 179 -1.30 4.87 -10.56
CA ASP A 179 -1.37 4.91 -12.02
C ASP A 179 -0.75 3.66 -12.68
N VAL A 180 -0.28 2.70 -11.88
CA VAL A 180 0.38 1.46 -12.37
C VAL A 180 -0.65 0.35 -12.49
N VAL A 181 -0.99 0.01 -13.73
CA VAL A 181 -1.95 -1.05 -14.06
C VAL A 181 -1.31 -2.17 -14.91
N ASP A 182 -0.12 -1.91 -15.45
CA ASP A 182 0.67 -2.82 -16.28
C ASP A 182 2.15 -2.41 -16.33
N ALA A 183 2.96 -3.15 -17.08
CA ALA A 183 4.39 -2.85 -17.24
C ALA A 183 4.65 -1.54 -18.00
N ALA A 184 3.75 -1.12 -18.90
CA ALA A 184 3.91 0.12 -19.65
C ALA A 184 3.68 1.35 -18.77
N SER A 185 2.60 1.37 -18.00
CA SER A 185 2.30 2.43 -17.02
C SER A 185 3.34 2.49 -15.91
N LEU A 186 3.90 1.34 -15.49
CA LEU A 186 5.04 1.29 -14.57
C LEU A 186 6.27 2.04 -15.14
N ALA A 187 6.60 1.82 -16.41
CA ALA A 187 7.72 2.52 -17.05
C ALA A 187 7.50 4.04 -17.05
N GLN A 188 6.29 4.50 -17.40
CA GLN A 188 5.91 5.92 -17.38
C GLN A 188 6.00 6.55 -15.98
N VAL A 189 5.55 5.83 -14.95
CA VAL A 189 5.67 6.29 -13.55
C VAL A 189 7.14 6.39 -13.13
N ARG A 190 7.99 5.45 -13.54
CA ARG A 190 9.44 5.51 -13.28
C ARG A 190 10.10 6.72 -13.93
N GLU A 191 9.79 6.98 -15.20
CA GLU A 191 10.30 8.16 -15.94
C GLU A 191 9.89 9.45 -15.25
N TYR A 192 8.61 9.58 -14.87
CA TYR A 192 8.12 10.75 -14.13
C TYR A 192 8.87 10.96 -12.81
N LYS A 193 9.04 9.89 -12.00
CA LYS A 193 9.77 9.96 -10.72
C LYS A 193 11.25 10.35 -10.93
N GLN A 194 11.89 9.87 -11.98
CA GLN A 194 13.27 10.22 -12.33
C GLN A 194 13.39 11.69 -12.77
N ALA A 195 12.51 12.18 -13.64
CA ALA A 195 12.47 13.56 -14.09
C ALA A 195 12.25 14.52 -12.89
N LYS A 196 11.30 14.21 -12.01
CA LYS A 196 11.04 14.98 -10.78
C LYS A 196 12.26 15.05 -9.86
N LYS A 197 12.97 13.93 -9.69
CA LYS A 197 14.20 13.87 -8.88
C LYS A 197 15.34 14.70 -9.51
N ALA A 198 15.47 14.66 -10.83
CA ALA A 198 16.47 15.45 -11.55
C ALA A 198 16.18 16.96 -11.43
N ALA A 199 14.92 17.38 -11.59
CA ALA A 199 14.49 18.76 -11.43
C ALA A 199 14.74 19.28 -9.99
N ALA A 200 14.44 18.47 -8.98
CA ALA A 200 14.68 18.83 -7.58
C ALA A 200 16.19 19.01 -7.27
N LYS A 201 17.07 18.22 -7.90
CA LYS A 201 18.52 18.37 -7.76
C LYS A 201 19.04 19.63 -8.47
N ALA A 202 18.49 19.98 -9.63
CA ALA A 202 18.86 21.17 -10.39
C ALA A 202 18.40 22.46 -9.70
N GLY A 203 17.25 22.46 -9.02
CA GLY A 203 16.73 23.62 -8.29
C GLY A 203 17.27 23.83 -6.88
N GLY A 204 18.00 22.86 -6.31
CA GLY A 204 18.55 22.91 -4.95
C GLY A 204 20.02 23.39 -4.87
N GLY A 205 20.59 23.88 -5.95
CA GLY A 205 21.97 24.37 -6.03
C GLY A 205 22.04 25.90 -5.96
N HIS A 206 21.55 26.50 -4.86
CA HIS A 206 21.79 27.90 -4.51
C HIS A 206 22.05 27.98 -3.01
#